data_1f82cf97f75bf71c6bb1a9cadf6171be
#
_entry.id   1f82cf97f75bf71c6bb1a9cadf6171be
#
_cell.length_a   1.000
_cell.length_b   1.000
_cell.length_c   1.000
_cell.angle_alpha   90.00
_cell.angle_beta   90.00
_cell.angle_gamma   90.00
#
_symmetry.space_group_name_H-M   'P 1'
#
loop_
_entity.id
_entity.type
_entity.pdbx_description
1 polymer ?
#
loop_
_entity_poly.entity_id
_entity_poly.type
_entity_poly.pdbx_seq_one_letter_code
_entity_poly.pdbx_strand_id
1 'polypeptide(L)'
;LDRRRRRPAKELAGRLLAPAFLGGLFLASVAGASALAALGDAPIRGMLWVARTADPARALGSVPTECLKIPADPALAARIEVGRAAFRTAVLLGGQAGRAGINCETCHRNGRTNPDFLFPGISGAPGTADVTNSLFSTHRGNGIDDPKPIPDLAGPKSKLKISQVPAEKKLEPFIHGLITEEFDGPEPTPAVLDGLAAYVRALDPAACPAMARQPLGVGLLMADVRRAMRAAQAQAASGDAATAVVMVASARSRLGLIDERYAAPALARPRAALRDADRRLAEAQGALREHRADAPELLKAWLARSGPLEVELNAGQKASLFNPALLSQAVRRRLPG
;
A
#
# COMPACT_ATOMS: atom_id res chain seq x y z
N LEU A 1 -29.57 -26.28 -57.55
CA LEU A 1 -30.55 -25.50 -58.29
C LEU A 1 -30.47 -24.03 -57.88
N ASP A 2 -29.82 -23.21 -58.53
CA ASP A 2 -29.52 -22.75 -59.88
C ASP A 2 -30.03 -21.31 -60.09
N ARG A 3 -29.12 -20.54 -60.71
CA ARG A 3 -29.28 -19.31 -61.51
C ARG A 3 -29.23 -17.97 -60.80
N ARG A 4 -28.02 -17.37 -60.81
CA ARG A 4 -27.52 -16.43 -61.84
C ARG A 4 -28.57 -15.40 -62.36
N ARG A 5 -28.25 -14.12 -62.19
CA ARG A 5 -28.10 -13.20 -63.33
C ARG A 5 -27.37 -11.89 -62.96
N ARG A 6 -26.60 -11.50 -63.94
CA ARG A 6 -25.63 -10.39 -64.03
C ARG A 6 -26.27 -9.08 -64.50
N ARG A 7 -25.67 -7.97 -64.03
CA ARG A 7 -25.25 -6.71 -64.73
C ARG A 7 -26.33 -5.78 -65.32
N PRO A 8 -26.01 -4.51 -65.73
CA PRO A 8 -24.72 -3.79 -65.81
C PRO A 8 -24.72 -2.31 -65.32
N ALA A 9 -23.50 -1.72 -65.43
CA ALA A 9 -23.11 -0.33 -65.21
C ALA A 9 -23.77 0.71 -66.18
N LYS A 10 -23.82 1.97 -65.74
CA LYS A 10 -23.70 3.14 -66.62
C LYS A 10 -22.92 4.24 -65.93
N GLU A 11 -21.81 4.58 -66.55
CA GLU A 11 -21.08 5.83 -66.40
C GLU A 11 -21.97 7.02 -66.81
N LEU A 12 -21.75 8.16 -66.15
CA LEU A 12 -21.78 9.46 -66.85
C LEU A 12 -20.94 10.47 -66.07
N ALA A 13 -19.99 11.02 -66.82
CA ALA A 13 -19.08 12.07 -66.47
C ALA A 13 -19.76 13.45 -66.46
N GLY A 14 -19.20 14.37 -65.70
CA GLY A 14 -19.59 15.78 -65.89
C GLY A 14 -18.99 16.74 -64.87
N ARG A 15 -17.76 17.26 -65.17
CA ARG A 15 -17.26 18.61 -65.05
C ARG A 15 -17.15 19.30 -63.69
N LEU A 16 -15.89 19.48 -63.30
CA LEU A 16 -15.16 20.70 -62.89
C LEU A 16 -15.98 21.94 -62.57
N LEU A 17 -15.76 22.46 -61.37
CA LEU A 17 -15.50 23.86 -61.06
C LEU A 17 -14.95 23.99 -59.62
N ALA A 18 -13.68 24.39 -59.52
CA ALA A 18 -13.13 24.94 -58.29
C ALA A 18 -13.56 26.41 -58.17
N PRO A 19 -13.64 26.96 -56.98
CA PRO A 19 -12.71 28.04 -56.69
C PRO A 19 -11.94 27.86 -55.36
N ALA A 20 -10.77 28.46 -55.45
CA ALA A 20 -9.74 28.55 -54.46
C ALA A 20 -10.03 29.55 -53.33
N PHE A 21 -9.24 29.44 -52.27
CA PHE A 21 -8.86 30.42 -51.26
C PHE A 21 -9.89 30.79 -50.19
N LEU A 22 -9.58 30.35 -48.99
CA LEU A 22 -9.16 31.25 -47.92
C LEU A 22 -8.47 30.43 -46.84
N GLY A 23 -7.17 30.59 -46.81
CA GLY A 23 -6.34 30.14 -45.72
C GLY A 23 -6.57 31.00 -44.48
N GLY A 24 -6.41 30.45 -43.32
CA GLY A 24 -6.46 31.17 -42.07
C GLY A 24 -6.23 30.26 -40.90
N LEU A 25 -4.96 30.12 -40.53
CA LEU A 25 -4.48 30.00 -39.15
C LEU A 25 -5.50 29.50 -38.13
N PHE A 26 -5.42 28.20 -37.83
CA PHE A 26 -5.78 27.65 -36.49
C PHE A 26 -4.88 26.45 -36.20
N LEU A 27 -3.58 26.70 -35.99
CA LEU A 27 -2.62 25.72 -35.48
C LEU A 27 -1.80 26.38 -34.39
N ALA A 28 -2.36 26.61 -33.24
CA ALA A 28 -1.61 26.88 -32.00
C ALA A 28 -2.59 26.89 -30.82
N SER A 29 -2.94 25.75 -30.25
CA SER A 29 -3.44 25.62 -28.86
C SER A 29 -3.76 24.18 -28.42
N VAL A 30 -3.17 23.14 -29.03
CA VAL A 30 -3.43 21.75 -28.58
C VAL A 30 -2.25 21.17 -27.76
N ALA A 31 -1.09 21.83 -27.71
CA ALA A 31 0.07 21.31 -26.98
C ALA A 31 0.01 21.51 -25.45
N GLY A 32 -0.88 22.37 -24.93
CA GLY A 32 -0.97 22.65 -23.50
C GLY A 32 -1.88 21.71 -22.69
N ALA A 33 -2.80 21.02 -23.34
CA ALA A 33 -3.77 20.17 -22.67
C ALA A 33 -3.24 18.74 -22.39
N SER A 34 -2.29 18.25 -23.19
CA SER A 34 -1.82 16.87 -23.10
C SER A 34 -0.84 16.62 -21.93
N ALA A 35 -0.11 17.64 -21.47
CA ALA A 35 0.79 17.49 -20.32
C ALA A 35 0.08 17.44 -18.97
N LEU A 36 -1.14 17.98 -18.90
CA LEU A 36 -1.95 18.00 -17.70
C LEU A 36 -2.82 16.73 -17.51
N ALA A 37 -3.12 16.02 -18.59
CA ALA A 37 -3.86 14.77 -18.55
C ALA A 37 -3.03 13.60 -17.97
N ALA A 38 -1.70 13.64 -18.10
CA ALA A 38 -0.82 12.58 -17.63
C ALA A 38 -0.68 12.46 -16.09
N LEU A 39 -1.08 13.49 -15.33
CA LEU A 39 -1.11 13.43 -13.85
C LEU A 39 -2.41 12.79 -13.31
N GLY A 40 -3.41 12.58 -14.19
CA GLY A 40 -4.77 12.20 -13.82
C GLY A 40 -4.97 10.72 -13.50
N ASP A 41 -4.13 9.82 -13.99
CA ASP A 41 -4.47 8.39 -14.09
C ASP A 41 -3.77 7.44 -13.12
N ALA A 42 -2.86 7.91 -12.28
CA ALA A 42 -2.29 7.06 -11.25
C ALA A 42 -3.09 7.21 -9.94
N PRO A 43 -3.98 6.25 -9.60
CA PRO A 43 -4.68 6.28 -8.32
C PRO A 43 -3.67 6.05 -7.21
N ILE A 44 -3.62 6.96 -6.23
CA ILE A 44 -3.11 6.59 -4.92
C ILE A 44 -4.15 5.61 -4.36
N ARG A 45 -3.77 4.34 -4.21
CA ARG A 45 -4.69 3.29 -3.74
C ARG A 45 -5.41 3.69 -2.46
N GLY A 46 -4.68 4.32 -1.53
CA GLY A 46 -5.25 4.80 -0.27
C GLY A 46 -6.44 5.76 -0.41
N MET A 47 -6.63 6.43 -1.56
CA MET A 47 -7.81 7.27 -1.81
C MET A 47 -9.11 6.48 -1.85
N LEU A 48 -9.06 5.20 -2.21
CA LEU A 48 -10.25 4.35 -2.32
C LEU A 48 -10.89 4.08 -0.94
N TRP A 49 -10.11 4.22 0.13
CA TRP A 49 -10.49 3.89 1.50
C TRP A 49 -10.53 5.09 2.43
N VAL A 50 -10.62 6.30 1.88
CA VAL A 50 -10.68 7.55 2.65
C VAL A 50 -12.05 8.19 2.47
N ALA A 51 -12.67 8.60 3.57
CA ALA A 51 -13.94 9.31 3.55
C ALA A 51 -13.85 10.58 2.69
N ARG A 52 -14.88 10.84 1.89
CA ARG A 52 -14.93 12.04 1.02
C ARG A 52 -14.88 13.35 1.79
N THR A 53 -15.32 13.35 3.04
CA THR A 53 -15.30 14.48 3.96
C THR A 53 -13.94 14.71 4.63
N ALA A 54 -12.99 13.77 4.47
CA ALA A 54 -11.66 13.91 5.05
C ALA A 54 -10.81 14.92 4.27
N ASP A 55 -9.96 15.66 5.00
CA ASP A 55 -8.89 16.44 4.35
C ASP A 55 -7.86 15.50 3.72
N PRO A 56 -7.70 15.51 2.38
CA PRO A 56 -6.79 14.61 1.68
C PRO A 56 -5.33 14.81 2.07
N ALA A 57 -4.90 16.04 2.32
CA ALA A 57 -3.53 16.35 2.71
C ALA A 57 -3.20 15.73 4.07
N ARG A 58 -4.15 15.76 5.02
CA ARG A 58 -4.02 15.09 6.32
C ARG A 58 -4.14 13.57 6.18
N ALA A 59 -5.19 13.08 5.52
CA ALA A 59 -5.49 11.66 5.47
C ALA A 59 -4.45 10.84 4.68
N LEU A 60 -3.88 11.41 3.61
CA LEU A 60 -2.96 10.75 2.70
C LEU A 60 -1.53 11.29 2.75
N GLY A 61 -1.34 12.53 3.21
CA GLY A 61 -0.04 13.21 3.25
C GLY A 61 0.66 13.13 4.61
N SER A 62 -0.01 12.65 5.64
CA SER A 62 0.59 12.44 6.97
C SER A 62 0.10 11.16 7.63
N VAL A 63 0.87 10.68 8.60
CA VAL A 63 0.52 9.49 9.40
C VAL A 63 0.61 9.84 10.89
N PRO A 64 -0.18 9.21 11.77
CA PRO A 64 0.06 9.29 13.20
C PRO A 64 1.50 8.88 13.53
N THR A 65 2.11 9.51 14.51
CA THR A 65 3.40 9.04 15.02
C THR A 65 3.20 7.70 15.72
N GLU A 66 4.12 6.78 15.50
CA GLU A 66 4.09 5.46 16.10
C GLU A 66 4.49 5.54 17.58
N CYS A 67 3.66 5.03 18.47
CA CYS A 67 3.89 4.99 19.90
C CYS A 67 4.56 3.67 20.30
N LEU A 68 5.73 3.37 19.71
CA LEU A 68 6.40 2.09 19.83
C LEU A 68 7.51 2.14 20.87
N LYS A 69 7.40 1.31 21.91
CA LYS A 69 8.43 1.10 22.93
C LYS A 69 9.33 -0.05 22.51
N ILE A 70 10.54 0.26 22.08
CA ILE A 70 11.55 -0.77 21.75
C ILE A 70 12.22 -1.21 23.05
N PRO A 71 12.21 -2.53 23.38
CA PRO A 71 12.85 -3.06 24.57
C PRO A 71 14.38 -3.12 24.38
N ALA A 72 15.10 -3.22 25.50
CA ALA A 72 16.56 -3.43 25.49
C ALA A 72 16.97 -4.86 25.09
N ASP A 73 16.07 -5.84 25.24
CA ASP A 73 16.30 -7.22 24.78
C ASP A 73 16.33 -7.30 23.27
N PRO A 74 17.47 -7.66 22.64
CA PRO A 74 17.64 -7.70 21.20
C PRO A 74 16.70 -8.73 20.53
N ALA A 75 16.44 -9.86 21.18
CA ALA A 75 15.59 -10.91 20.62
C ALA A 75 14.13 -10.46 20.56
N LEU A 76 13.64 -9.78 21.61
CA LEU A 76 12.31 -9.20 21.60
C LEU A 76 12.21 -8.03 20.62
N ALA A 77 13.23 -7.18 20.53
CA ALA A 77 13.30 -6.10 19.54
C ALA A 77 13.22 -6.63 18.10
N ALA A 78 13.95 -7.71 17.79
CA ALA A 78 13.91 -8.37 16.49
C ALA A 78 12.51 -8.95 16.18
N ARG A 79 11.86 -9.58 17.15
CA ARG A 79 10.47 -10.07 16.99
C ARG A 79 9.50 -8.92 16.72
N ILE A 80 9.63 -7.80 17.40
CA ILE A 80 8.81 -6.60 17.19
C ILE A 80 8.99 -6.08 15.75
N GLU A 81 10.21 -6.06 15.20
CA GLU A 81 10.46 -5.60 13.83
C GLU A 81 9.86 -6.57 12.78
N VAL A 82 9.85 -7.89 13.04
CA VAL A 82 9.10 -8.86 12.21
C VAL A 82 7.61 -8.51 12.20
N GLY A 83 7.01 -8.32 13.38
CA GLY A 83 5.59 -7.98 13.51
C GLY A 83 5.25 -6.64 12.90
N ARG A 84 6.12 -5.64 13.09
CA ARG A 84 5.98 -4.31 12.50
C ARG A 84 5.98 -4.35 10.98
N ALA A 85 6.83 -5.15 10.36
CA ALA A 85 6.84 -5.36 8.91
C ALA A 85 5.61 -6.14 8.44
N ALA A 86 5.26 -7.22 9.15
CA ALA A 86 4.08 -8.04 8.86
C ALA A 86 2.77 -7.23 8.92
N PHE A 87 2.63 -6.34 9.90
CA PHE A 87 1.48 -5.45 10.07
C PHE A 87 1.23 -4.55 8.85
N ARG A 88 2.26 -4.30 8.05
CA ARG A 88 2.27 -3.39 6.90
C ARG A 88 2.21 -4.06 5.54
N THR A 89 1.97 -5.36 5.47
CA THR A 89 1.87 -6.08 4.20
C THR A 89 0.51 -6.73 4.00
N ALA A 90 -0.04 -6.60 2.79
CA ALA A 90 -1.32 -7.18 2.42
C ALA A 90 -1.26 -8.70 2.16
N VAL A 91 -0.06 -9.30 2.05
CA VAL A 91 0.08 -10.73 1.73
C VAL A 91 -0.35 -11.66 2.87
N LEU A 92 -0.55 -11.11 4.07
CA LEU A 92 -1.12 -11.86 5.20
C LEU A 92 -2.63 -12.00 5.12
N LEU A 93 -3.29 -11.16 4.34
CA LEU A 93 -4.73 -11.20 4.18
C LEU A 93 -5.08 -11.84 2.85
N GLY A 94 -6.18 -12.55 2.80
CA GLY A 94 -6.70 -13.21 1.62
C GLY A 94 -7.95 -12.54 1.08
N GLY A 95 -8.74 -13.30 0.33
CA GLY A 95 -10.05 -12.87 -0.16
C GLY A 95 -10.05 -11.53 -0.87
N GLN A 96 -11.07 -10.74 -0.63
CA GLN A 96 -11.20 -9.39 -1.18
C GLN A 96 -10.25 -8.39 -0.51
N ALA A 97 -9.97 -8.54 0.79
CA ALA A 97 -9.07 -7.65 1.51
C ALA A 97 -7.65 -7.69 0.93
N GLY A 98 -7.09 -8.88 0.74
CA GLY A 98 -5.76 -9.06 0.14
C GLY A 98 -5.68 -8.51 -1.29
N ARG A 99 -6.69 -8.78 -2.13
CA ARG A 99 -6.78 -8.23 -3.51
C ARG A 99 -6.88 -6.71 -3.52
N ALA A 100 -7.59 -6.11 -2.59
CA ALA A 100 -7.67 -4.65 -2.42
C ALA A 100 -6.36 -4.03 -1.89
N GLY A 101 -5.40 -4.85 -1.43
CA GLY A 101 -4.16 -4.39 -0.83
C GLY A 101 -4.34 -3.86 0.60
N ILE A 102 -5.42 -4.27 1.27
CA ILE A 102 -5.67 -3.97 2.69
C ILE A 102 -4.70 -4.75 3.55
N ASN A 103 -4.23 -4.13 4.60
CA ASN A 103 -3.40 -4.71 5.65
C ASN A 103 -3.79 -4.11 7.00
N CYS A 104 -3.20 -4.59 8.08
CA CYS A 104 -3.54 -4.11 9.43
C CYS A 104 -3.37 -2.59 9.57
N GLU A 105 -2.32 -2.01 8.94
CA GLU A 105 -2.07 -0.56 8.97
C GLU A 105 -3.13 0.25 8.20
N THR A 106 -3.90 -0.35 7.30
CA THR A 106 -4.98 0.36 6.58
C THR A 106 -6.03 0.88 7.57
N CYS A 107 -6.41 0.07 8.55
CA CYS A 107 -7.33 0.42 9.63
C CYS A 107 -6.59 1.01 10.84
N HIS A 108 -5.44 0.46 11.21
CA HIS A 108 -4.67 0.85 12.39
C HIS A 108 -3.37 1.58 12.01
N ARG A 109 -3.47 2.82 11.53
CA ARG A 109 -2.33 3.60 11.01
C ARG A 109 -1.23 3.79 12.06
N ASN A 110 -0.06 3.18 11.85
CA ASN A 110 1.03 3.13 12.84
C ASN A 110 0.54 2.64 14.23
N GLY A 111 -0.35 1.64 14.25
CA GLY A 111 -0.94 1.13 15.47
C GLY A 111 -2.00 2.03 16.11
N ARG A 112 -2.35 3.17 15.49
CA ARG A 112 -3.38 4.10 15.97
C ARG A 112 -4.65 3.93 15.14
N THR A 113 -5.78 4.36 15.68
CA THR A 113 -7.03 4.41 14.90
C THR A 113 -6.87 5.21 13.62
N ASN A 114 -7.61 4.82 12.56
CA ASN A 114 -7.73 5.59 11.32
C ASN A 114 -9.14 6.20 11.23
N PRO A 115 -9.36 7.44 11.70
CA PRO A 115 -10.68 8.06 11.72
C PRO A 115 -11.20 8.42 10.32
N ASP A 116 -10.34 8.39 9.31
CA ASP A 116 -10.68 8.71 7.92
C ASP A 116 -10.99 7.45 7.09
N PHE A 117 -10.85 6.25 7.66
CA PHE A 117 -11.13 5.00 6.95
C PHE A 117 -12.61 4.87 6.63
N LEU A 118 -12.92 4.66 5.36
CA LEU A 118 -14.26 4.36 4.87
C LEU A 118 -14.19 3.37 3.71
N PHE A 119 -14.65 2.16 3.94
CA PHE A 119 -14.74 1.13 2.91
C PHE A 119 -16.22 0.84 2.63
N PRO A 120 -16.71 1.05 1.39
CA PRO A 120 -18.10 0.79 1.05
C PRO A 120 -18.49 -0.66 1.32
N GLY A 121 -19.59 -0.87 2.05
CA GLY A 121 -20.10 -2.19 2.43
C GLY A 121 -19.43 -2.82 3.68
N ILE A 122 -18.44 -2.15 4.28
CA ILE A 122 -17.75 -2.61 5.50
C ILE A 122 -17.85 -1.56 6.60
N SER A 123 -17.81 -0.27 6.22
CA SER A 123 -17.89 0.85 7.15
C SER A 123 -19.30 1.41 7.20
N GLY A 124 -19.82 1.71 8.38
CA GLY A 124 -21.00 2.53 8.57
C GLY A 124 -20.63 4.01 8.52
N ALA A 125 -19.88 4.48 9.50
CA ALA A 125 -19.32 5.82 9.56
C ALA A 125 -17.79 5.79 9.30
N PRO A 126 -17.16 6.92 8.93
CA PRO A 126 -15.70 7.00 8.91
C PRO A 126 -15.07 6.54 10.23
N GLY A 127 -14.00 5.78 10.14
CA GLY A 127 -13.32 5.19 11.30
C GLY A 127 -13.98 3.95 11.88
N THR A 128 -14.92 3.33 11.16
CA THR A 128 -15.55 2.06 11.56
C THR A 128 -15.31 0.96 10.51
N ALA A 129 -15.37 -0.29 10.93
CA ALA A 129 -15.31 -1.45 10.05
C ALA A 129 -16.05 -2.64 10.67
N ASP A 130 -16.77 -3.39 9.83
CA ASP A 130 -17.24 -4.73 10.15
C ASP A 130 -16.34 -5.75 9.46
N VAL A 131 -15.38 -6.30 10.20
CA VAL A 131 -14.43 -7.28 9.65
C VAL A 131 -15.02 -8.69 9.56
N THR A 132 -16.17 -8.93 10.19
CA THR A 132 -16.93 -10.19 10.07
C THR A 132 -17.88 -10.20 8.88
N ASN A 133 -17.93 -9.13 8.10
CA ASN A 133 -18.78 -9.02 6.93
C ASN A 133 -18.38 -10.02 5.84
N SER A 134 -19.35 -10.60 5.15
CA SER A 134 -19.16 -11.59 4.08
C SER A 134 -18.35 -11.08 2.88
N LEU A 135 -18.17 -9.77 2.77
CA LEU A 135 -17.26 -9.19 1.75
C LEU A 135 -15.79 -9.50 2.04
N PHE A 136 -15.41 -9.67 3.30
CA PHE A 136 -14.02 -9.97 3.70
C PHE A 136 -13.83 -11.43 4.12
N SER A 137 -14.85 -12.04 4.72
CA SER A 137 -14.78 -13.37 5.32
C SER A 137 -15.74 -14.34 4.64
N THR A 138 -15.26 -15.52 4.28
CA THR A 138 -16.11 -16.67 3.90
C THR A 138 -16.50 -17.51 5.10
N HIS A 139 -15.89 -17.30 6.28
CA HIS A 139 -16.07 -18.08 7.51
C HIS A 139 -16.94 -17.37 8.54
N ARG A 140 -16.88 -16.04 8.62
CA ARG A 140 -17.48 -15.24 9.69
C ARG A 140 -18.70 -14.44 9.26
N GLY A 141 -19.04 -14.44 7.95
CA GLY A 141 -20.21 -13.71 7.45
C GLY A 141 -21.50 -14.18 8.11
N ASN A 142 -22.15 -13.30 8.90
CA ASN A 142 -23.39 -13.59 9.62
C ASN A 142 -24.62 -12.90 9.02
N GLY A 143 -24.44 -12.16 7.90
CA GLY A 143 -25.52 -11.41 7.23
C GLY A 143 -25.96 -10.15 7.99
N ILE A 144 -25.27 -9.77 9.06
CA ILE A 144 -25.55 -8.57 9.86
C ILE A 144 -24.43 -7.56 9.57
N ASP A 145 -24.83 -6.35 9.16
CA ASP A 145 -23.90 -5.22 9.00
C ASP A 145 -23.78 -4.50 10.35
N ASP A 146 -22.65 -4.73 11.05
CA ASP A 146 -22.40 -4.23 12.41
C ASP A 146 -21.00 -3.60 12.54
N PRO A 147 -20.72 -2.50 11.81
CA PRO A 147 -19.42 -1.84 11.81
C PRO A 147 -19.08 -1.26 13.19
N LYS A 148 -17.94 -1.65 13.72
CA LYS A 148 -17.40 -1.18 15.01
C LYS A 148 -16.32 -0.13 14.83
N PRO A 149 -16.19 0.82 15.78
CA PRO A 149 -15.05 1.75 15.79
C PRO A 149 -13.72 1.02 15.78
N ILE A 150 -12.81 1.46 14.90
CA ILE A 150 -11.44 0.94 14.83
C ILE A 150 -10.69 1.35 16.10
N PRO A 151 -10.22 0.41 16.94
CA PRO A 151 -9.56 0.74 18.20
C PRO A 151 -8.16 1.33 17.99
N ASP A 152 -7.75 2.19 18.92
CA ASP A 152 -6.37 2.66 19.04
C ASP A 152 -5.54 1.60 19.79
N LEU A 153 -4.65 0.89 19.08
CA LEU A 153 -3.85 -0.18 19.68
C LEU A 153 -2.78 0.36 20.63
N ALA A 154 -2.39 1.64 20.51
CA ALA A 154 -1.52 2.33 21.46
C ALA A 154 -2.30 3.01 22.59
N GLY A 155 -3.63 2.93 22.61
CA GLY A 155 -4.47 3.43 23.69
C GLY A 155 -4.40 2.57 24.95
N PRO A 156 -5.19 2.93 26.00
CA PRO A 156 -5.26 2.13 27.21
C PRO A 156 -5.63 0.67 26.92
N LYS A 157 -4.79 -0.27 27.36
CA LYS A 157 -4.93 -1.70 27.07
C LYS A 157 -6.26 -2.28 27.61
N SER A 158 -6.81 -1.70 28.67
CA SER A 158 -8.12 -2.07 29.23
C SER A 158 -9.31 -1.78 28.29
N LYS A 159 -9.11 -0.93 27.27
CA LYS A 159 -10.14 -0.64 26.26
C LYS A 159 -10.08 -1.55 25.04
N LEU A 160 -9.09 -2.43 24.95
CA LEU A 160 -8.96 -3.38 23.84
C LEU A 160 -9.80 -4.62 24.13
N LYS A 161 -10.43 -5.17 23.09
CA LYS A 161 -11.32 -6.35 23.17
C LYS A 161 -10.60 -7.57 23.77
N ILE A 162 -9.31 -7.73 23.48
CA ILE A 162 -8.50 -8.89 23.87
C ILE A 162 -7.37 -8.44 24.78
N SER A 163 -7.17 -9.19 25.86
CA SER A 163 -6.08 -8.98 26.81
C SER A 163 -4.71 -9.08 26.12
N GLN A 164 -3.84 -8.14 26.46
CA GLN A 164 -2.47 -8.07 25.97
C GLN A 164 -1.47 -8.79 26.91
N VAL A 165 -1.94 -9.32 28.04
CA VAL A 165 -1.09 -10.00 29.03
C VAL A 165 -0.54 -11.30 28.44
N PRO A 166 0.80 -11.48 28.34
CA PRO A 166 1.39 -12.65 27.68
C PRO A 166 0.98 -13.98 28.33
N ALA A 167 0.87 -14.01 29.66
CA ALA A 167 0.51 -15.21 30.41
C ALA A 167 -0.90 -15.73 30.09
N GLU A 168 -1.82 -14.88 29.62
CA GLU A 168 -3.18 -15.27 29.26
C GLU A 168 -3.28 -15.94 27.88
N LYS A 169 -2.24 -15.82 27.04
CA LYS A 169 -2.14 -16.45 25.72
C LYS A 169 -3.36 -16.22 24.81
N LYS A 170 -3.98 -15.02 24.88
CA LYS A 170 -5.21 -14.69 24.14
C LYS A 170 -4.96 -13.92 22.86
N LEU A 171 -3.87 -13.15 22.79
CA LEU A 171 -3.64 -12.24 21.69
C LEU A 171 -3.25 -12.98 20.39
N GLU A 172 -2.35 -13.95 20.48
CA GLU A 172 -1.88 -14.74 19.34
C GLU A 172 -3.04 -15.50 18.65
N PRO A 173 -3.88 -16.28 19.36
CA PRO A 173 -5.04 -16.92 18.74
C PRO A 173 -6.03 -15.92 18.14
N PHE A 174 -6.19 -14.75 18.76
CA PHE A 174 -7.05 -13.70 18.21
C PHE A 174 -6.50 -13.14 16.89
N ILE A 175 -5.20 -12.83 16.83
CA ILE A 175 -4.54 -12.36 15.58
C ILE A 175 -4.60 -13.45 14.51
N HIS A 176 -4.38 -14.69 14.87
CA HIS A 176 -4.50 -15.83 13.96
C HIS A 176 -5.90 -15.89 13.33
N GLY A 177 -6.96 -15.85 14.15
CA GLY A 177 -8.33 -15.85 13.66
C GLY A 177 -8.69 -14.63 12.80
N LEU A 178 -8.12 -13.45 13.09
CA LEU A 178 -8.25 -12.29 12.20
C LEU A 178 -7.67 -12.58 10.80
N ILE A 179 -6.49 -13.19 10.74
CA ILE A 179 -5.83 -13.49 9.47
C ILE A 179 -6.60 -14.56 8.69
N THR A 180 -6.84 -15.71 9.32
CA THR A 180 -7.32 -16.93 8.65
C THR A 180 -8.82 -17.00 8.49
N GLU A 181 -9.59 -16.45 9.43
CA GLU A 181 -11.04 -16.58 9.43
C GLU A 181 -11.76 -15.28 9.04
N GLU A 182 -11.30 -14.11 9.53
CA GLU A 182 -11.97 -12.85 9.21
C GLU A 182 -11.51 -12.23 7.88
N PHE A 183 -10.31 -12.56 7.41
CA PHE A 183 -9.78 -12.06 6.15
C PHE A 183 -9.38 -13.15 5.16
N ASP A 184 -9.78 -14.41 5.37
CA ASP A 184 -9.48 -15.53 4.46
C ASP A 184 -8.00 -15.62 4.05
N GLY A 185 -7.10 -15.23 4.93
CA GLY A 185 -5.66 -15.20 4.70
C GLY A 185 -5.00 -16.57 4.83
N PRO A 186 -3.77 -16.71 4.34
CA PRO A 186 -3.00 -17.93 4.53
C PRO A 186 -2.58 -18.08 5.99
N GLU A 187 -2.25 -19.33 6.37
CA GLU A 187 -1.68 -19.63 7.68
C GLU A 187 -0.39 -18.81 7.91
N PRO A 188 -0.32 -17.95 8.94
CA PRO A 188 0.89 -17.20 9.25
C PRO A 188 1.97 -18.12 9.82
N THR A 189 3.25 -17.85 9.51
CA THR A 189 4.33 -18.56 10.20
C THR A 189 4.33 -18.21 11.69
N PRO A 190 4.83 -19.11 12.57
CA PRO A 190 4.93 -18.83 14.00
C PRO A 190 5.65 -17.52 14.30
N ALA A 191 6.77 -17.25 13.60
CA ALA A 191 7.54 -16.01 13.79
C ALA A 191 6.75 -14.75 13.39
N VAL A 192 5.91 -14.82 12.34
CA VAL A 192 5.02 -13.72 11.96
C VAL A 192 3.95 -13.50 13.03
N LEU A 193 3.32 -14.56 13.52
CA LEU A 193 2.26 -14.46 14.53
C LEU A 193 2.79 -13.91 15.85
N ASP A 194 3.89 -14.47 16.34
CA ASP A 194 4.59 -14.01 17.56
C ASP A 194 5.07 -12.56 17.41
N GLY A 195 5.61 -12.22 16.24
CA GLY A 195 6.04 -10.88 15.92
C GLY A 195 4.90 -9.86 15.94
N LEU A 196 3.75 -10.18 15.33
CA LEU A 196 2.56 -9.31 15.34
C LEU A 196 2.07 -9.08 16.78
N ALA A 197 2.00 -10.13 17.60
CA ALA A 197 1.62 -10.00 19.00
C ALA A 197 2.64 -9.16 19.80
N ALA A 198 3.94 -9.37 19.57
CA ALA A 198 5.00 -8.57 20.20
C ALA A 198 4.91 -7.09 19.79
N TYR A 199 4.68 -6.80 18.50
CA TYR A 199 4.50 -5.44 18.02
C TYR A 199 3.29 -4.76 18.67
N VAL A 200 2.12 -5.41 18.70
CA VAL A 200 0.90 -4.84 19.30
C VAL A 200 1.10 -4.60 20.80
N ARG A 201 1.79 -5.48 21.52
CA ARG A 201 2.12 -5.29 22.94
C ARG A 201 3.08 -4.13 23.17
N ALA A 202 4.00 -3.89 22.25
CA ALA A 202 4.99 -2.82 22.34
C ALA A 202 4.44 -1.42 22.02
N LEU A 203 3.23 -1.34 21.46
CA LEU A 203 2.53 -0.06 21.30
C LEU A 203 2.06 0.43 22.68
N ASP A 204 2.57 1.59 23.12
CA ASP A 204 2.36 2.12 24.46
C ASP A 204 2.11 3.63 24.40
N PRO A 205 1.04 4.15 25.02
CA PRO A 205 0.76 5.59 25.02
C PRO A 205 1.89 6.41 25.66
N ALA A 206 2.64 5.84 26.60
CA ALA A 206 3.79 6.51 27.23
C ALA A 206 4.99 6.66 26.27
N ALA A 207 5.02 5.88 25.17
CA ALA A 207 6.05 5.99 24.15
C ALA A 207 5.66 6.92 22.99
N CYS A 208 4.50 7.59 23.07
CA CYS A 208 4.08 8.51 22.03
C CYS A 208 5.01 9.73 21.96
N PRO A 209 5.55 10.07 20.77
CA PRO A 209 6.27 11.32 20.59
C PRO A 209 5.37 12.53 20.83
N ALA A 210 5.97 13.68 21.18
CA ALA A 210 5.24 14.93 21.35
C ALA A 210 4.46 15.35 20.09
N MET A 211 5.02 15.07 18.91
CA MET A 211 4.35 15.31 17.64
C MET A 211 3.34 14.19 17.37
N ALA A 212 2.06 14.50 17.38
CA ALA A 212 0.98 13.52 17.20
C ALA A 212 0.93 12.91 15.78
N ARG A 213 1.39 13.64 14.76
CA ARG A 213 1.44 13.21 13.36
C ARG A 213 2.74 13.65 12.70
N GLN A 214 3.18 12.92 11.69
CA GLN A 214 4.36 13.27 10.90
C GLN A 214 4.03 13.20 9.41
N PRO A 215 4.73 13.99 8.56
CA PRO A 215 4.57 13.91 7.12
C PRO A 215 4.90 12.51 6.62
N LEU A 216 4.07 11.98 5.72
CA LEU A 216 4.42 10.79 4.96
C LEU A 216 5.38 11.21 3.84
N GLY A 217 6.55 10.60 3.80
CA GLY A 217 7.59 10.94 2.84
C GLY A 217 8.47 9.74 2.49
N VAL A 218 9.37 9.95 1.52
CA VAL A 218 10.31 8.93 1.06
C VAL A 218 11.14 8.39 2.22
N GLY A 219 11.73 9.26 3.05
CA GLY A 219 12.60 8.84 4.16
C GLY A 219 11.89 7.92 5.14
N LEU A 220 10.62 8.20 5.48
CA LEU A 220 9.83 7.35 6.37
C LEU A 220 9.59 5.97 5.75
N LEU A 221 9.17 5.93 4.49
CA LEU A 221 8.90 4.66 3.79
C LEU A 221 10.17 3.86 3.54
N MET A 222 11.29 4.51 3.16
CA MET A 222 12.59 3.83 2.99
C MET A 222 13.16 3.31 4.31
N ALA A 223 12.90 3.98 5.42
CA ALA A 223 13.24 3.46 6.74
C ALA A 223 12.46 2.16 7.05
N ASP A 224 11.15 2.11 6.72
CA ASP A 224 10.34 0.89 6.84
C ASP A 224 10.87 -0.23 5.94
N VAL A 225 11.21 0.08 4.68
CA VAL A 225 11.82 -0.88 3.75
C VAL A 225 13.07 -1.49 4.35
N ARG A 226 14.01 -0.67 4.84
CA ARG A 226 15.28 -1.17 5.42
C ARG A 226 15.06 -2.01 6.67
N ARG A 227 14.09 -1.66 7.53
CA ARG A 227 13.73 -2.48 8.70
C ARG A 227 13.21 -3.85 8.28
N ALA A 228 12.26 -3.89 7.34
CA ALA A 228 11.73 -5.13 6.80
C ALA A 228 12.82 -6.00 6.14
N MET A 229 13.75 -5.38 5.41
CA MET A 229 14.87 -6.11 4.78
C MET A 229 15.89 -6.65 5.78
N ARG A 230 16.17 -5.92 6.86
CA ARG A 230 17.02 -6.46 7.95
C ARG A 230 16.34 -7.62 8.68
N ALA A 231 15.02 -7.52 8.91
CA ALA A 231 14.25 -8.64 9.44
C ALA A 231 14.28 -9.84 8.48
N ALA A 232 14.15 -9.63 7.15
CA ALA A 232 14.29 -10.69 6.16
C ALA A 232 15.66 -11.38 6.22
N GLN A 233 16.75 -10.59 6.32
CA GLN A 233 18.09 -11.15 6.48
C GLN A 233 18.23 -12.01 7.74
N ALA A 234 17.74 -11.52 8.88
CA ALA A 234 17.82 -12.24 10.13
C ALA A 234 17.01 -13.56 10.08
N GLN A 235 15.82 -13.54 9.50
CA GLN A 235 15.00 -14.75 9.34
C GLN A 235 15.62 -15.75 8.35
N ALA A 236 16.17 -15.29 7.24
CA ALA A 236 16.87 -16.14 6.29
C ALA A 236 18.10 -16.80 6.94
N ALA A 237 18.86 -16.04 7.74
CA ALA A 237 20.04 -16.56 8.45
C ALA A 237 19.67 -17.58 9.52
N SER A 238 18.49 -17.51 10.12
CA SER A 238 17.97 -18.53 11.07
C SER A 238 17.29 -19.72 10.38
N GLY A 239 17.25 -19.76 9.05
CA GLY A 239 16.61 -20.83 8.27
C GLY A 239 15.10 -20.63 8.04
N ASP A 240 14.50 -19.55 8.53
CA ASP A 240 13.07 -19.26 8.32
C ASP A 240 12.87 -18.45 7.02
N ALA A 241 13.01 -19.13 5.89
CA ALA A 241 12.80 -18.56 4.57
C ALA A 241 11.36 -18.08 4.36
N ALA A 242 10.37 -18.75 4.94
CA ALA A 242 8.95 -18.40 4.81
C ALA A 242 8.64 -17.02 5.44
N THR A 243 9.13 -16.78 6.65
CA THR A 243 9.03 -15.46 7.29
C THR A 243 9.81 -14.40 6.52
N ALA A 244 11.04 -14.73 6.05
CA ALA A 244 11.83 -13.81 5.24
C ALA A 244 11.09 -13.37 3.96
N VAL A 245 10.37 -14.27 3.29
CA VAL A 245 9.50 -13.96 2.12
C VAL A 245 8.43 -12.93 2.46
N VAL A 246 7.80 -13.03 3.63
CA VAL A 246 6.79 -12.05 4.10
C VAL A 246 7.45 -10.69 4.37
N MET A 247 8.64 -10.68 4.95
CA MET A 247 9.38 -9.44 5.21
C MET A 247 9.76 -8.71 3.91
N VAL A 248 10.24 -9.46 2.90
CA VAL A 248 10.51 -8.88 1.56
C VAL A 248 9.22 -8.36 0.92
N ALA A 249 8.10 -9.06 1.06
CA ALA A 249 6.80 -8.58 0.56
C ALA A 249 6.38 -7.26 1.23
N SER A 250 6.66 -7.10 2.52
CA SER A 250 6.43 -5.83 3.24
C SER A 250 7.29 -4.70 2.65
N ALA A 251 8.58 -4.95 2.43
CA ALA A 251 9.48 -3.98 1.80
C ALA A 251 8.96 -3.55 0.42
N ARG A 252 8.55 -4.49 -0.43
CA ARG A 252 7.97 -4.23 -1.75
C ARG A 252 6.67 -3.41 -1.66
N SER A 253 5.83 -3.70 -0.67
CA SER A 253 4.60 -2.91 -0.43
C SER A 253 4.94 -1.43 -0.14
N ARG A 254 6.00 -1.16 0.63
CA ARG A 254 6.45 0.23 0.91
C ARG A 254 7.00 0.92 -0.35
N LEU A 255 7.77 0.21 -1.20
CA LEU A 255 8.21 0.74 -2.49
C LEU A 255 7.03 1.07 -3.40
N GLY A 256 5.99 0.23 -3.41
CA GLY A 256 4.75 0.47 -4.13
C GLY A 256 4.06 1.79 -3.75
N LEU A 257 4.03 2.13 -2.45
CA LEU A 257 3.50 3.42 -1.98
C LEU A 257 4.31 4.62 -2.48
N ILE A 258 5.63 4.46 -2.71
CA ILE A 258 6.45 5.49 -3.33
C ILE A 258 6.13 5.57 -4.83
N ASP A 259 6.06 4.43 -5.55
CA ASP A 259 5.78 4.40 -6.99
C ASP A 259 4.45 5.07 -7.34
N GLU A 260 3.39 4.84 -6.56
CA GLU A 260 2.09 5.50 -6.73
C GLU A 260 2.21 7.03 -6.73
N ARG A 261 3.12 7.58 -5.94
CA ARG A 261 3.30 9.03 -5.77
C ARG A 261 4.25 9.66 -6.76
N TYR A 262 5.02 8.83 -7.50
CA TYR A 262 6.01 9.25 -8.49
C TYR A 262 5.48 9.16 -9.93
N ALA A 263 4.17 9.32 -10.13
CA ALA A 263 3.53 9.16 -11.45
C ALA A 263 3.83 10.30 -12.44
N ALA A 264 4.29 11.47 -11.96
CA ALA A 264 4.57 12.62 -12.83
C ALA A 264 5.67 12.30 -13.86
N PRO A 265 5.53 12.74 -15.14
CA PRO A 265 6.54 12.50 -16.18
C PRO A 265 7.95 12.98 -15.82
N ALA A 266 8.07 14.11 -15.11
CA ALA A 266 9.33 14.65 -14.61
C ALA A 266 10.07 13.70 -13.63
N LEU A 267 9.36 12.72 -13.07
CA LEU A 267 9.89 11.73 -12.13
C LEU A 267 10.15 10.36 -12.78
N ALA A 268 10.13 10.28 -14.12
CA ALA A 268 10.30 9.01 -14.83
C ALA A 268 11.62 8.30 -14.47
N ARG A 269 12.74 9.05 -14.33
CA ARG A 269 14.04 8.49 -13.96
C ARG A 269 14.06 7.89 -12.54
N PRO A 270 13.77 8.64 -11.46
CA PRO A 270 13.74 8.07 -10.12
C PRO A 270 12.69 6.97 -9.99
N ARG A 271 11.57 7.04 -10.71
CA ARG A 271 10.58 5.97 -10.76
C ARG A 271 11.12 4.71 -11.43
N ALA A 272 11.93 4.82 -12.49
CA ALA A 272 12.58 3.67 -13.11
C ALA A 272 13.58 3.00 -12.15
N ALA A 273 14.39 3.78 -11.41
CA ALA A 273 15.29 3.28 -10.39
C ALA A 273 14.54 2.55 -9.26
N LEU A 274 13.41 3.09 -8.81
CA LEU A 274 12.54 2.46 -7.82
C LEU A 274 12.00 1.10 -8.30
N ARG A 275 11.53 1.03 -9.53
CA ARG A 275 11.03 -0.21 -10.14
C ARG A 275 12.12 -1.24 -10.37
N ASP A 276 13.35 -0.80 -10.68
CA ASP A 276 14.51 -1.70 -10.71
C ASP A 276 14.80 -2.28 -9.32
N ALA A 277 14.76 -1.44 -8.29
CA ALA A 277 14.92 -1.90 -6.91
C ALA A 277 13.83 -2.92 -6.50
N ASP A 278 12.57 -2.73 -6.91
CA ASP A 278 11.49 -3.71 -6.65
C ASP A 278 11.72 -5.02 -7.41
N ARG A 279 12.19 -5.00 -8.67
CA ARG A 279 12.54 -6.23 -9.41
C ARG A 279 13.62 -7.05 -8.69
N ARG A 280 14.64 -6.38 -8.14
CA ARG A 280 15.67 -7.05 -7.33
C ARG A 280 15.11 -7.65 -6.04
N LEU A 281 14.14 -6.99 -5.40
CA LEU A 281 13.42 -7.59 -4.26
C LEU A 281 12.57 -8.79 -4.69
N ALA A 282 11.92 -8.73 -5.86
CA ALA A 282 11.18 -9.87 -6.40
C ALA A 282 12.09 -11.08 -6.67
N GLU A 283 13.29 -10.83 -7.21
CA GLU A 283 14.32 -11.86 -7.39
C GLU A 283 14.77 -12.48 -6.06
N ALA A 284 15.12 -11.65 -5.07
CA ALA A 284 15.49 -12.12 -3.74
C ALA A 284 14.37 -12.93 -3.07
N GLN A 285 13.10 -12.48 -3.25
CA GLN A 285 11.93 -13.18 -2.75
C GLN A 285 11.73 -14.54 -3.45
N GLY A 286 11.98 -14.62 -4.76
CA GLY A 286 12.00 -15.87 -5.50
C GLY A 286 13.08 -16.82 -5.01
N ALA A 287 14.32 -16.32 -4.84
CA ALA A 287 15.44 -17.08 -4.32
C ALA A 287 15.15 -17.67 -2.92
N LEU A 288 14.48 -16.92 -2.04
CA LEU A 288 14.05 -17.42 -0.73
C LEU A 288 13.02 -18.55 -0.83
N ARG A 289 12.02 -18.43 -1.72
CA ARG A 289 11.00 -19.46 -1.93
C ARG A 289 11.57 -20.75 -2.50
N GLU A 290 12.57 -20.62 -3.35
CA GLU A 290 13.27 -21.73 -4.02
C GLU A 290 14.43 -22.27 -3.18
N HIS A 291 14.66 -21.73 -1.97
CA HIS A 291 15.78 -22.08 -1.09
C HIS A 291 17.15 -22.01 -1.78
N ARG A 292 17.32 -21.02 -2.66
CA ARG A 292 18.58 -20.82 -3.39
C ARG A 292 19.68 -20.32 -2.47
N ALA A 293 20.89 -20.81 -2.70
CA ALA A 293 22.07 -20.47 -1.88
C ALA A 293 22.47 -18.99 -1.97
N ASP A 294 22.12 -18.29 -3.05
CA ASP A 294 22.42 -16.87 -3.27
C ASP A 294 21.43 -15.89 -2.60
N ALA A 295 20.33 -16.38 -2.01
CA ALA A 295 19.31 -15.52 -1.40
C ALA A 295 19.89 -14.55 -0.33
N PRO A 296 20.76 -14.95 0.60
CA PRO A 296 21.35 -14.02 1.58
C PRO A 296 22.17 -12.89 0.93
N GLU A 297 22.92 -13.19 -0.13
CA GLU A 297 23.72 -12.18 -0.84
C GLU A 297 22.84 -11.21 -1.62
N LEU A 298 21.73 -11.67 -2.21
CA LEU A 298 20.76 -10.78 -2.86
C LEU A 298 20.14 -9.79 -1.86
N LEU A 299 19.78 -10.24 -0.65
CA LEU A 299 19.24 -9.37 0.41
C LEU A 299 20.29 -8.33 0.85
N LYS A 300 21.52 -8.75 1.06
CA LYS A 300 22.64 -7.89 1.45
C LYS A 300 22.97 -6.85 0.38
N ALA A 301 23.07 -7.28 -0.88
CA ALA A 301 23.36 -6.41 -2.01
C ALA A 301 22.26 -5.34 -2.19
N TRP A 302 21.00 -5.71 -1.96
CA TRP A 302 19.90 -4.76 -2.00
C TRP A 302 20.02 -3.70 -0.88
N LEU A 303 20.27 -4.12 0.36
CA LEU A 303 20.43 -3.20 1.49
C LEU A 303 21.57 -2.20 1.26
N ALA A 304 22.68 -2.63 0.70
CA ALA A 304 23.81 -1.75 0.38
C ALA A 304 23.44 -0.64 -0.62
N ARG A 305 22.50 -0.90 -1.51
CA ARG A 305 22.02 0.06 -2.53
C ARG A 305 20.87 0.95 -2.04
N SER A 306 20.29 0.66 -0.90
CA SER A 306 19.08 1.35 -0.41
C SER A 306 19.32 2.83 -0.07
N GLY A 307 20.52 3.19 0.38
CA GLY A 307 20.90 4.57 0.70
C GLY A 307 20.98 5.47 -0.54
N PRO A 308 21.76 5.13 -1.55
CA PRO A 308 21.79 5.85 -2.84
C PRO A 308 20.41 5.97 -3.49
N LEU A 309 19.60 4.93 -3.48
CA LEU A 309 18.22 4.98 -3.96
C LEU A 309 17.37 6.01 -3.21
N GLU A 310 17.47 6.05 -1.88
CA GLU A 310 16.74 7.02 -1.06
C GLU A 310 17.15 8.46 -1.40
N VAL A 311 18.44 8.73 -1.60
CA VAL A 311 18.92 10.05 -2.00
C VAL A 311 18.31 10.47 -3.34
N GLU A 312 18.32 9.59 -4.34
CA GLU A 312 17.72 9.86 -5.66
C GLU A 312 16.21 10.12 -5.55
N LEU A 313 15.49 9.31 -4.75
CA LEU A 313 14.06 9.49 -4.54
C LEU A 313 13.77 10.81 -3.80
N ASN A 314 14.50 11.14 -2.74
CA ASN A 314 14.29 12.38 -1.97
C ASN A 314 14.45 13.63 -2.84
N ALA A 315 15.36 13.63 -3.82
CA ALA A 315 15.53 14.74 -4.76
C ALA A 315 14.24 15.03 -5.56
N GLY A 316 13.44 13.99 -5.86
CA GLY A 316 12.17 14.12 -6.60
C GLY A 316 10.95 14.39 -5.70
N GLN A 317 11.07 14.31 -4.38
CA GLN A 317 9.92 14.29 -3.46
C GLN A 317 9.02 15.53 -3.59
N LYS A 318 9.58 16.72 -3.77
CA LYS A 318 8.81 17.98 -3.91
C LYS A 318 7.94 18.02 -5.16
N ALA A 319 8.34 17.32 -6.22
CA ALA A 319 7.61 17.22 -7.50
C ALA A 319 6.62 16.05 -7.52
N SER A 320 6.55 15.26 -6.46
CA SER A 320 5.70 14.07 -6.33
C SER A 320 4.43 14.36 -5.53
N LEU A 321 3.54 13.37 -5.44
CA LEU A 321 2.34 13.43 -4.58
C LEU A 321 2.65 13.28 -3.08
N PHE A 322 3.89 13.32 -2.66
CA PHE A 322 4.26 13.62 -1.27
C PHE A 322 4.17 15.11 -0.96
N ASN A 323 4.14 15.98 -1.97
CA ASN A 323 3.86 17.39 -1.79
C ASN A 323 2.36 17.59 -1.50
N PRO A 324 1.97 18.16 -0.34
CA PRO A 324 0.57 18.28 0.05
C PRO A 324 -0.29 19.09 -0.93
N ALA A 325 0.28 20.12 -1.57
CA ALA A 325 -0.44 20.93 -2.55
C ALA A 325 -0.75 20.12 -3.83
N LEU A 326 0.24 19.38 -4.36
CA LEU A 326 0.04 18.51 -5.53
C LEU A 326 -0.92 17.36 -5.21
N LEU A 327 -0.81 16.78 -4.01
CA LEU A 327 -1.72 15.74 -3.53
C LEU A 327 -3.17 16.25 -3.49
N SER A 328 -3.40 17.39 -2.83
CA SER A 328 -4.74 17.98 -2.72
C SER A 328 -5.33 18.33 -4.09
N GLN A 329 -4.50 18.81 -5.02
CA GLN A 329 -4.93 19.08 -6.39
C GLN A 329 -5.31 17.79 -7.14
N ALA A 330 -4.53 16.74 -7.01
CA ALA A 330 -4.79 15.45 -7.66
C ALA A 330 -6.08 14.80 -7.13
N VAL A 331 -6.33 14.88 -5.82
CA VAL A 331 -7.55 14.34 -5.20
C VAL A 331 -8.79 15.10 -5.67
N ARG A 332 -8.76 16.43 -5.65
CA ARG A 332 -9.90 17.25 -6.11
C ARG A 332 -10.32 16.98 -7.56
N ARG A 333 -9.38 16.66 -8.43
CA ARG A 333 -9.68 16.33 -9.85
C ARG A 333 -10.43 15.01 -10.01
N ARG A 334 -10.35 14.11 -9.05
CA ARG A 334 -10.94 12.76 -9.12
C ARG A 334 -12.27 12.61 -8.38
N LEU A 335 -12.59 13.56 -7.54
CA LEU A 335 -13.86 13.61 -6.83
C LEU A 335 -14.65 14.78 -7.44
N PRO A 336 -15.31 14.60 -8.62
CA PRO A 336 -16.29 15.57 -9.06
C PRO A 336 -17.35 15.68 -7.97
N GLY A 337 -17.69 16.91 -7.58
CA GLY A 337 -18.64 17.23 -6.54
C GLY A 337 -20.03 16.64 -6.75
#